data_666e71b9799016845be79b08ec52d230
#
_entry.id   666e71b9799016845be79b08ec52d230
#
_cell.length_a   1.000
_cell.length_b   1.000
_cell.length_c   1.000
_cell.angle_alpha   90.00
_cell.angle_beta   90.00
_cell.angle_gamma   90.00
#
_symmetry.space_group_name_H-M   'P 1'
#
loop_
_entity.id
_entity.type
_entity.pdbx_description
1 polymer ?
#
loop_
_entity_poly.entity_id
_entity_poly.type
_entity_poly.pdbx_seq_one_letter_code
_entity_poly.pdbx_strand_id
1 'polypeptide(L)'
;MNSVDAKWADLARQHEMSLGRYISLAESLEEERWRTPIGEGKWTPIEITKHLRASYEIVIDELNGGKGMKLRTKRWMRPIIRMLYLPKILRTRQMPKNIKAPAEIRPINCIEDRTAALLRLREFGELAQNAVGDRRHDPNAYATHYLLGEIKPLKGIEFLTIHLEHHTRQLPVKDD
;
A
#
# COMPACT_ATOMS: atom_id res chain seq x y z
N MET A 1 -25.57 13.38 -2.70
CA MET A 1 -24.31 12.74 -2.30
C MET A 1 -23.28 13.84 -2.15
N ASN A 2 -22.63 13.96 -1.00
CA ASN A 2 -21.57 14.96 -0.73
C ASN A 2 -20.37 14.69 -1.65
N SER A 3 -19.61 15.73 -2.02
CA SER A 3 -18.41 15.61 -2.87
C SER A 3 -17.34 14.66 -2.31
N VAL A 4 -17.23 14.56 -0.97
CA VAL A 4 -16.34 13.62 -0.27
C VAL A 4 -16.82 12.19 -0.48
N ASP A 5 -18.11 11.92 -0.38
CA ASP A 5 -18.67 10.57 -0.55
C ASP A 5 -18.57 10.09 -2.00
N ALA A 6 -18.78 10.98 -2.97
CA ALA A 6 -18.60 10.66 -4.38
C ALA A 6 -17.12 10.31 -4.69
N LYS A 7 -16.20 11.11 -4.17
CA LYS A 7 -14.77 10.85 -4.31
C LYS A 7 -14.35 9.54 -3.61
N TRP A 8 -14.90 9.29 -2.41
CA TRP A 8 -14.67 8.06 -1.68
C TRP A 8 -15.10 6.83 -2.48
N ALA A 9 -16.32 6.81 -3.01
CA ALA A 9 -16.85 5.70 -3.79
C ALA A 9 -15.96 5.37 -5.01
N ASP A 10 -15.44 6.41 -5.68
CA ASP A 10 -14.52 6.21 -6.81
C ASP A 10 -13.16 5.64 -6.37
N LEU A 11 -12.57 6.19 -5.32
CA LEU A 11 -11.28 5.70 -4.79
C LEU A 11 -11.38 4.28 -4.23
N ALA A 12 -12.48 3.95 -3.55
CA ALA A 12 -12.73 2.61 -3.02
C ALA A 12 -12.82 1.58 -4.16
N ARG A 13 -13.55 1.89 -5.21
CA ARG A 13 -13.64 1.05 -6.41
C ARG A 13 -12.26 0.88 -7.09
N GLN A 14 -11.49 1.95 -7.25
CA GLN A 14 -10.15 1.87 -7.85
C GLN A 14 -9.22 1.00 -7.00
N HIS A 15 -9.30 1.11 -5.69
CA HIS A 15 -8.52 0.28 -4.77
C HIS A 15 -8.89 -1.19 -4.89
N GLU A 16 -10.18 -1.53 -4.87
CA GLU A 16 -10.69 -2.89 -5.03
C GLU A 16 -10.24 -3.51 -6.35
N MET A 17 -10.37 -2.78 -7.46
CA MET A 17 -9.90 -3.23 -8.78
C MET A 17 -8.38 -3.49 -8.80
N SER A 18 -7.59 -2.60 -8.20
CA SER A 18 -6.13 -2.75 -8.15
C SER A 18 -5.72 -3.92 -7.27
N LEU A 19 -6.41 -4.14 -6.15
CA LEU A 19 -6.21 -5.29 -5.25
C LEU A 19 -6.56 -6.60 -5.96
N GLY A 20 -7.70 -6.67 -6.61
CA GLY A 20 -8.12 -7.83 -7.39
C GLY A 20 -7.13 -8.16 -8.51
N ARG A 21 -6.65 -7.14 -9.23
CA ARG A 21 -5.64 -7.32 -10.28
C ARG A 21 -4.31 -7.87 -9.74
N TYR A 22 -3.83 -7.34 -8.61
CA TYR A 22 -2.61 -7.86 -7.98
C TYR A 22 -2.78 -9.33 -7.60
N ILE A 23 -3.89 -9.67 -6.94
CA ILE A 23 -4.18 -11.03 -6.48
C ILE A 23 -4.27 -12.00 -7.68
N SER A 24 -5.05 -11.68 -8.70
CA SER A 24 -5.20 -12.53 -9.89
C SER A 24 -3.86 -12.78 -10.60
N LEU A 25 -3.02 -11.75 -10.71
CA LEU A 25 -1.69 -11.93 -11.30
C LEU A 25 -0.78 -12.78 -10.40
N ALA A 26 -0.81 -12.58 -9.10
CA ALA A 26 -0.03 -13.37 -8.14
C ALA A 26 -0.49 -14.84 -8.09
N GLU A 27 -1.79 -15.11 -8.22
CA GLU A 27 -2.36 -16.46 -8.32
C GLU A 27 -1.91 -17.21 -9.59
N SER A 28 -1.74 -16.47 -10.69
CA SER A 28 -1.33 -17.05 -11.98
C SER A 28 0.15 -17.42 -12.06
N LEU A 29 0.97 -17.02 -11.09
CA LEU A 29 2.40 -17.35 -11.05
C LEU A 29 2.62 -18.85 -10.78
N GLU A 30 3.61 -19.44 -11.41
CA GLU A 30 4.12 -20.76 -11.04
C GLU A 30 4.71 -20.71 -9.62
N GLU A 31 4.65 -21.85 -8.88
CA GLU A 31 5.11 -21.89 -7.48
C GLU A 31 6.60 -21.50 -7.34
N GLU A 32 7.42 -21.90 -8.29
CA GLU A 32 8.82 -21.52 -8.34
C GLU A 32 8.99 -19.99 -8.47
N ARG A 33 8.25 -19.36 -9.40
CA ARG A 33 8.27 -17.90 -9.61
C ARG A 33 7.77 -17.14 -8.40
N TRP A 34 6.79 -17.69 -7.68
CA TRP A 34 6.26 -17.11 -6.44
C TRP A 34 7.33 -16.97 -5.36
N ARG A 35 8.31 -17.91 -5.32
CA ARG A 35 9.39 -17.95 -4.32
C ARG A 35 10.74 -17.45 -4.84
N THR A 36 10.84 -17.09 -6.11
CA THR A 36 12.07 -16.59 -6.72
C THR A 36 12.10 -15.06 -6.69
N PRO A 37 13.23 -14.43 -6.32
CA PRO A 37 13.38 -12.98 -6.40
C PRO A 37 13.08 -12.45 -7.82
N ILE A 38 12.36 -11.32 -7.91
CA ILE A 38 12.00 -10.68 -9.18
C ILE A 38 13.19 -10.03 -9.91
N GLY A 39 14.39 -10.14 -9.36
CA GLY A 39 15.65 -9.66 -9.87
C GLY A 39 16.72 -9.70 -8.79
N GLU A 40 17.96 -9.44 -9.16
CA GLU A 40 19.09 -9.45 -8.24
C GLU A 40 18.89 -8.44 -7.08
N GLY A 41 18.98 -8.92 -5.85
CA GLY A 41 18.76 -8.11 -4.63
C GLY A 41 17.35 -7.56 -4.46
N LYS A 42 16.37 -8.12 -5.19
CA LYS A 42 14.94 -7.76 -5.08
C LYS A 42 14.21 -8.79 -4.24
N TRP A 43 13.00 -8.42 -3.85
CA TRP A 43 12.09 -9.30 -3.13
C TRP A 43 11.46 -10.35 -4.06
N THR A 44 11.04 -11.44 -3.46
CA THR A 44 10.16 -12.43 -4.09
C THR A 44 8.72 -11.92 -4.11
N PRO A 45 7.82 -12.46 -4.97
CA PRO A 45 6.38 -12.12 -4.94
C PRO A 45 5.73 -12.31 -3.57
N ILE A 46 6.07 -13.37 -2.82
CA ILE A 46 5.56 -13.56 -1.46
C ILE A 46 6.02 -12.46 -0.50
N GLU A 47 7.28 -12.02 -0.61
CA GLU A 47 7.80 -10.91 0.21
C GLU A 47 7.11 -9.59 -0.14
N ILE A 48 6.84 -9.33 -1.43
CA ILE A 48 6.06 -8.17 -1.88
C ILE A 48 4.64 -8.23 -1.30
N THR A 49 3.98 -9.38 -1.36
CA THR A 49 2.63 -9.57 -0.80
C THR A 49 2.60 -9.28 0.70
N LYS A 50 3.58 -9.78 1.44
CA LYS A 50 3.72 -9.51 2.88
C LYS A 50 3.99 -8.04 3.19
N HIS A 51 4.80 -7.37 2.37
CA HIS A 51 5.07 -5.94 2.46
C HIS A 51 3.81 -5.10 2.25
N LEU A 52 3.01 -5.43 1.24
CA LEU A 52 1.73 -4.77 0.97
C LEU A 52 0.75 -4.94 2.14
N ARG A 53 0.62 -6.18 2.66
CA ARG A 53 -0.21 -6.44 3.84
C ARG A 53 0.24 -5.63 5.05
N ALA A 54 1.54 -5.63 5.38
CA ALA A 54 2.07 -4.85 6.50
C ALA A 54 1.82 -3.34 6.34
N SER A 55 1.78 -2.83 5.10
CA SER A 55 1.42 -1.44 4.82
C SER A 55 -0.05 -1.15 5.17
N TYR A 56 -0.96 -2.08 4.92
CA TYR A 56 -2.36 -1.98 5.35
C TYR A 56 -2.51 -2.06 6.86
N GLU A 57 -1.85 -3.04 7.50
CA GLU A 57 -1.91 -3.24 8.95
C GLU A 57 -1.58 -1.95 9.71
N ILE A 58 -0.52 -1.24 9.32
CA ILE A 58 -0.13 0.02 9.97
C ILE A 58 -1.19 1.12 9.77
N VAL A 59 -1.76 1.23 8.57
CA VAL A 59 -2.81 2.24 8.30
C VAL A 59 -4.06 1.95 9.12
N ILE A 60 -4.47 0.69 9.20
CA ILE A 60 -5.61 0.25 10.01
C ILE A 60 -5.37 0.55 11.49
N ASP A 61 -4.20 0.15 12.01
CA ASP A 61 -3.85 0.39 13.42
C ASP A 61 -3.91 1.87 13.78
N GLU A 62 -3.29 2.74 12.97
CA GLU A 62 -3.25 4.19 13.24
C GLU A 62 -4.65 4.84 13.13
N LEU A 63 -5.45 4.48 12.12
CA LEU A 63 -6.80 5.01 11.99
C LEU A 63 -7.74 4.55 13.12
N ASN A 64 -7.42 3.45 13.78
CA ASN A 64 -8.11 2.95 14.96
C ASN A 64 -7.50 3.41 16.29
N GLY A 65 -6.60 4.40 16.26
CA GLY A 65 -5.99 5.02 17.45
C GLY A 65 -4.66 4.40 17.91
N GLY A 66 -4.12 3.47 17.12
CA GLY A 66 -2.80 2.89 17.35
C GLY A 66 -1.65 3.77 16.87
N LYS A 67 -0.48 3.16 16.70
CA LYS A 67 0.75 3.88 16.33
C LYS A 67 1.01 3.77 14.83
N GLY A 68 1.15 4.90 14.15
CA GLY A 68 1.63 4.95 12.78
C GLY A 68 3.13 4.66 12.62
N MET A 69 3.64 4.78 11.40
CA MET A 69 5.06 4.58 11.10
C MET A 69 5.96 5.55 11.87
N LYS A 70 7.14 5.07 12.27
CA LYS A 70 8.19 5.95 12.81
C LYS A 70 8.68 6.91 11.74
N LEU A 71 8.58 8.21 12.03
CA LEU A 71 9.00 9.26 11.12
C LEU A 71 10.53 9.33 11.03
N ARG A 72 11.06 9.29 9.81
CA ARG A 72 12.51 9.35 9.54
C ARG A 72 12.98 10.73 9.05
N THR A 73 12.03 11.64 8.83
CA THR A 73 12.32 13.01 8.40
C THR A 73 12.20 14.00 9.55
N LYS A 74 13.04 15.04 9.56
CA LYS A 74 12.95 16.12 10.54
C LYS A 74 11.58 16.81 10.44
N ARG A 75 11.01 17.21 11.59
CA ARG A 75 9.66 17.78 11.68
C ARG A 75 9.41 18.92 10.68
N TRP A 76 10.35 19.83 10.52
CA TRP A 76 10.23 20.99 9.62
C TRP A 76 10.31 20.61 8.12
N MET A 77 10.96 19.49 7.76
CA MET A 77 11.08 19.04 6.37
C MET A 77 9.80 18.33 5.85
N ARG A 78 9.02 17.74 6.75
CA ARG A 78 7.86 16.90 6.38
C ARG A 78 6.83 17.62 5.50
N PRO A 79 6.37 18.86 5.84
CA PRO A 79 5.41 19.56 5.01
C PRO A 79 5.98 19.88 3.62
N ILE A 80 7.26 20.20 3.52
CA ILE A 80 7.93 20.48 2.23
C ILE A 80 7.99 19.21 1.39
N ILE A 81 8.48 18.12 1.96
CA ILE A 81 8.58 16.82 1.26
C ILE A 81 7.18 16.36 0.81
N ARG A 82 6.19 16.43 1.69
CA ARG A 82 4.81 16.06 1.38
C ARG A 82 4.23 16.91 0.26
N MET A 83 4.44 18.24 0.30
CA MET A 83 3.94 19.16 -0.71
C MET A 83 4.55 18.92 -2.09
N LEU A 84 5.81 18.52 -2.16
CA LEU A 84 6.52 18.27 -3.43
C LEU A 84 6.24 16.87 -3.97
N TYR A 85 6.29 15.85 -3.13
CA TYR A 85 6.27 14.45 -3.59
C TYR A 85 4.87 13.83 -3.63
N LEU A 86 3.99 14.11 -2.66
CA LEU A 86 2.68 13.48 -2.63
C LEU A 86 1.82 13.85 -3.86
N PRO A 87 1.67 15.13 -4.25
CA PRO A 87 0.91 15.48 -5.47
C PRO A 87 1.52 14.88 -6.74
N LYS A 88 2.85 14.78 -6.81
CA LYS A 88 3.55 14.15 -7.93
C LYS A 88 3.19 12.67 -8.02
N ILE A 89 3.28 11.92 -6.90
CA ILE A 89 2.93 10.49 -6.83
C ILE A 89 1.47 10.29 -7.25
N LEU A 90 0.54 11.04 -6.65
CA LEU A 90 -0.89 10.91 -6.93
C LEU A 90 -1.21 11.21 -8.42
N ARG A 91 -0.58 12.23 -9.01
CA ARG A 91 -0.80 12.61 -10.40
C ARG A 91 -0.18 11.64 -11.40
N THR A 92 1.06 11.20 -11.16
CA THR A 92 1.80 10.34 -12.09
C THR A 92 1.52 8.85 -11.89
N ARG A 93 0.91 8.48 -10.77
CA ARG A 93 0.70 7.09 -10.30
C ARG A 93 2.01 6.28 -10.29
N GLN A 94 3.11 6.94 -9.97
CA GLN A 94 4.44 6.33 -9.92
C GLN A 94 5.09 6.54 -8.56
N MET A 95 5.56 5.44 -7.96
CA MET A 95 6.36 5.50 -6.74
C MET A 95 7.80 5.92 -7.06
N PRO A 96 8.46 6.68 -6.18
CA PRO A 96 9.86 7.03 -6.36
C PRO A 96 10.75 5.78 -6.38
N LYS A 97 11.73 5.78 -7.29
CA LYS A 97 12.69 4.67 -7.41
C LYS A 97 13.74 4.70 -6.27
N ASN A 98 14.30 3.54 -5.96
CA ASN A 98 15.41 3.36 -5.02
C ASN A 98 15.15 3.80 -3.56
N ILE A 99 13.89 3.88 -3.15
CA ILE A 99 13.53 4.11 -1.75
C ILE A 99 13.44 2.77 -1.03
N LYS A 100 14.24 2.61 0.04
CA LYS A 100 14.20 1.41 0.88
C LYS A 100 12.97 1.44 1.79
N ALA A 101 12.24 0.34 1.85
CA ALA A 101 11.15 0.17 2.79
C ALA A 101 11.63 0.32 4.24
N PRO A 102 10.89 0.98 5.11
CA PRO A 102 11.18 1.06 6.52
C PRO A 102 11.05 -0.31 7.18
N ALA A 103 11.70 -0.49 8.34
CA ALA A 103 11.77 -1.79 9.02
C ALA A 103 10.39 -2.36 9.36
N GLU A 104 9.44 -1.48 9.66
CA GLU A 104 8.09 -1.82 10.09
C GLU A 104 7.27 -2.59 9.03
N ILE A 105 7.55 -2.35 7.76
CA ILE A 105 6.86 -3.01 6.64
C ILE A 105 7.80 -3.86 5.79
N ARG A 106 9.02 -4.10 6.28
CA ARG A 106 9.96 -4.97 5.58
C ARG A 106 9.58 -6.43 5.79
N PRO A 107 9.49 -7.23 4.72
CA PRO A 107 9.16 -8.64 4.85
C PRO A 107 10.25 -9.39 5.63
N ILE A 108 9.83 -10.22 6.59
CA ILE A 108 10.70 -11.08 7.40
C ILE A 108 10.07 -12.48 7.46
N ASN A 109 10.87 -13.52 7.25
CA ASN A 109 10.45 -14.93 7.38
C ASN A 109 9.17 -15.26 6.58
N CYS A 110 9.22 -15.16 5.26
CA CYS A 110 8.10 -15.42 4.37
C CYS A 110 7.99 -16.93 4.03
N ILE A 111 7.39 -17.70 4.93
CA ILE A 111 7.18 -19.17 4.77
C ILE A 111 5.69 -19.48 4.48
N GLU A 112 4.86 -18.47 4.37
CA GLU A 112 3.42 -18.60 4.22
C GLU A 112 3.03 -19.24 2.88
N ASP A 113 1.98 -20.06 2.89
CA ASP A 113 1.35 -20.57 1.66
C ASP A 113 0.80 -19.42 0.82
N ARG A 114 0.87 -19.56 -0.52
CA ARG A 114 0.42 -18.53 -1.45
C ARG A 114 -1.05 -18.16 -1.26
N THR A 115 -1.91 -19.18 -1.21
CA THR A 115 -3.36 -18.96 -1.04
C THR A 115 -3.65 -18.21 0.25
N ALA A 116 -3.03 -18.63 1.37
CA ALA A 116 -3.18 -17.97 2.65
C ALA A 116 -2.64 -16.53 2.62
N ALA A 117 -1.48 -16.30 1.99
CA ALA A 117 -0.90 -14.96 1.88
C ALA A 117 -1.79 -14.00 1.08
N LEU A 118 -2.36 -14.45 -0.04
CA LEU A 118 -3.24 -13.64 -0.89
C LEU A 118 -4.61 -13.41 -0.25
N LEU A 119 -5.17 -14.42 0.45
CA LEU A 119 -6.40 -14.26 1.21
C LEU A 119 -6.24 -13.19 2.29
N ARG A 120 -5.16 -13.24 3.05
CA ARG A 120 -4.86 -12.22 4.07
C ARG A 120 -4.61 -10.84 3.45
N LEU A 121 -3.94 -10.75 2.30
CA LEU A 121 -3.78 -9.47 1.62
C LEU A 121 -5.14 -8.87 1.24
N ARG A 122 -6.07 -9.68 0.75
CA ARG A 122 -7.45 -9.26 0.44
C ARG A 122 -8.16 -8.76 1.68
N GLU A 123 -8.17 -9.55 2.74
CA GLU A 123 -8.79 -9.20 4.02
C GLU A 123 -8.28 -7.86 4.57
N PHE A 124 -6.95 -7.68 4.63
CA PHE A 124 -6.38 -6.44 5.13
C PHE A 124 -6.60 -5.25 4.18
N GLY A 125 -6.68 -5.48 2.88
CA GLY A 125 -7.05 -4.46 1.91
C GLY A 125 -8.49 -3.95 2.12
N GLU A 126 -9.44 -4.85 2.36
CA GLU A 126 -10.84 -4.53 2.69
C GLU A 126 -10.95 -3.81 4.04
N LEU A 127 -10.24 -4.29 5.08
CA LEU A 127 -10.19 -3.63 6.39
C LEU A 127 -9.61 -2.21 6.31
N ALA A 128 -8.54 -2.02 5.52
CA ALA A 128 -7.97 -0.68 5.32
C ALA A 128 -8.94 0.25 4.59
N GLN A 129 -9.65 -0.27 3.59
CA GLN A 129 -10.69 0.48 2.89
C GLN A 129 -11.81 0.89 3.86
N ASN A 130 -12.29 -0.01 4.71
CA ASN A 130 -13.31 0.28 5.72
C ASN A 130 -12.81 1.34 6.72
N ALA A 131 -11.62 1.16 7.30
CA ALA A 131 -11.03 2.12 8.25
C ALA A 131 -10.90 3.52 7.65
N VAL A 132 -10.47 3.63 6.38
CA VAL A 132 -10.41 4.92 5.67
C VAL A 132 -11.82 5.48 5.42
N GLY A 133 -12.78 4.63 5.03
CA GLY A 133 -14.17 5.00 4.81
C GLY A 133 -14.81 5.62 6.05
N ASP A 134 -14.62 5.01 7.21
CA ASP A 134 -15.13 5.47 8.49
C ASP A 134 -14.54 6.82 8.94
N ARG A 135 -13.30 7.07 8.58
CA ARG A 135 -12.57 8.30 8.94
C ARG A 135 -12.56 9.37 7.85
N ARG A 136 -13.23 9.16 6.70
CA ARG A 136 -13.16 10.07 5.54
C ARG A 136 -13.65 11.49 5.78
N HIS A 137 -14.55 11.67 6.76
CA HIS A 137 -15.08 12.96 7.18
C HIS A 137 -14.38 13.55 8.40
N ASP A 138 -13.52 12.81 9.08
CA ASP A 138 -12.79 13.28 10.25
C ASP A 138 -11.63 14.20 9.81
N PRO A 139 -11.68 15.52 10.12
CA PRO A 139 -10.64 16.45 9.74
C PRO A 139 -9.30 16.19 10.47
N ASN A 140 -9.33 15.45 11.57
CA ASN A 140 -8.15 15.13 12.37
C ASN A 140 -7.54 13.78 12.04
N ALA A 141 -8.27 12.92 11.30
CA ALA A 141 -7.74 11.62 10.90
C ALA A 141 -6.62 11.75 9.87
N TYR A 142 -5.61 10.91 10.03
CA TYR A 142 -4.49 10.75 9.08
C TYR A 142 -3.86 9.37 9.25
N ALA A 143 -3.10 8.96 8.23
CA ALA A 143 -2.15 7.85 8.31
C ALA A 143 -0.73 8.39 8.09
N THR A 144 0.23 7.95 8.90
CA THR A 144 1.60 8.43 8.89
C THR A 144 2.48 7.62 7.94
N HIS A 145 3.02 8.29 6.92
CA HIS A 145 4.06 7.71 6.07
C HIS A 145 5.44 8.19 6.55
N TYR A 146 6.40 7.29 6.67
CA TYR A 146 7.72 7.53 7.29
C TYR A 146 8.54 8.70 6.69
N LEU A 147 8.32 9.06 5.41
CA LEU A 147 8.95 10.21 4.75
C LEU A 147 8.01 11.40 4.57
N LEU A 148 6.75 11.16 4.21
CA LEU A 148 5.78 12.21 3.85
C LEU A 148 5.08 12.79 5.08
N GLY A 149 5.15 12.10 6.23
CA GLY A 149 4.38 12.47 7.42
C GLY A 149 2.91 12.12 7.27
N GLU A 150 2.04 12.93 7.85
CA GLU A 150 0.59 12.72 7.91
C GLU A 150 -0.06 12.86 6.53
N ILE A 151 -0.81 11.84 6.13
CA ILE A 151 -1.59 11.80 4.88
C ILE A 151 -3.06 11.65 5.26
N LYS A 152 -3.93 12.51 4.74
CA LYS A 152 -5.37 12.46 4.98
C LYS A 152 -5.99 11.19 4.40
N PRO A 153 -7.09 10.64 4.99
CA PRO A 153 -7.63 9.33 4.65
C PRO A 153 -7.86 9.10 3.15
N LEU A 154 -8.54 10.02 2.46
CA LEU A 154 -8.78 9.88 1.02
C LEU A 154 -7.50 9.86 0.16
N LYS A 155 -6.49 10.65 0.53
CA LYS A 155 -5.17 10.59 -0.13
C LYS A 155 -4.39 9.35 0.27
N GLY A 156 -4.65 8.82 1.46
CA GLY A 156 -4.06 7.59 1.97
C GLY A 156 -4.48 6.38 1.14
N ILE A 157 -5.79 6.20 0.90
CA ILE A 157 -6.27 5.08 0.08
C ILE A 157 -5.82 5.21 -1.39
N GLU A 158 -5.79 6.43 -1.94
CA GLU A 158 -5.25 6.67 -3.27
C GLU A 158 -3.75 6.31 -3.34
N PHE A 159 -2.98 6.65 -2.30
CA PHE A 159 -1.57 6.27 -2.20
C PHE A 159 -1.38 4.75 -2.08
N LEU A 160 -2.18 4.05 -1.27
CA LEU A 160 -2.17 2.59 -1.15
C LEU A 160 -2.52 1.91 -2.48
N THR A 161 -3.47 2.45 -3.23
CA THR A 161 -3.81 1.98 -4.57
C THR A 161 -2.61 2.07 -5.52
N ILE A 162 -1.93 3.22 -5.52
CA ILE A 162 -0.72 3.42 -6.33
C ILE A 162 0.42 2.51 -5.90
N HIS A 163 0.52 2.22 -4.60
CA HIS A 163 1.50 1.28 -4.04
C HIS A 163 1.23 -0.15 -4.53
N LEU A 164 -0.03 -0.59 -4.53
CA LEU A 164 -0.44 -1.86 -5.16
C LEU A 164 -0.06 -1.92 -6.64
N GLU A 165 -0.43 -0.90 -7.41
CA GLU A 165 -0.11 -0.83 -8.84
C GLU A 165 1.39 -0.86 -9.11
N HIS A 166 2.18 -0.19 -8.25
CA HIS A 166 3.63 -0.24 -8.33
C HIS A 166 4.16 -1.67 -8.22
N HIS A 167 3.67 -2.40 -7.24
CA HIS A 167 4.09 -3.79 -7.01
C HIS A 167 3.46 -4.78 -8.00
N THR A 168 2.26 -4.51 -8.50
CA THR A 168 1.66 -5.30 -9.60
C THR A 168 2.56 -5.28 -10.84
N ARG A 169 3.13 -4.11 -11.19
CA ARG A 169 4.06 -3.97 -12.31
C ARG A 169 5.42 -4.65 -12.09
N GLN A 170 5.73 -5.06 -10.87
CA GLN A 170 6.98 -5.77 -10.54
C GLN A 170 6.82 -7.29 -10.58
N LEU A 171 5.58 -7.80 -10.49
CA LEU A 171 5.37 -9.24 -10.60
C LEU A 171 5.76 -9.71 -12.00
N PRO A 172 6.43 -10.89 -12.09
CA PRO A 172 6.79 -11.45 -13.39
C PRO A 172 5.51 -11.77 -14.17
N VAL A 173 5.43 -11.28 -15.40
CA VAL A 173 4.36 -11.68 -16.31
C VAL A 173 4.66 -13.11 -16.78
N LYS A 174 3.62 -13.92 -16.98
CA LYS A 174 3.77 -15.23 -17.59
C LYS A 174 4.35 -14.99 -18.99
N ASP A 175 5.53 -15.54 -19.25
CA ASP A 175 6.07 -15.57 -20.63
C ASP A 175 5.12 -16.44 -21.46
N ASP A 176 4.46 -15.85 -22.46
CA ASP A 176 3.62 -16.55 -23.44
C ASP A 176 4.43 -17.50 -24.32
#